data_f883c8d82ece5d6d06ab2f0310d85408
#
_entry.id   f883c8d82ece5d6d06ab2f0310d85408
#
_cell.length_a   1.000
_cell.length_b   1.000
_cell.length_c   1.000
_cell.angle_alpha   90.00
_cell.angle_beta   90.00
_cell.angle_gamma   90.00
#
_symmetry.space_group_name_H-M   'P 1'
#
loop_
_entity.id
_entity.type
_entity.pdbx_description
1 polymer ?
#
loop_
_entity_poly.entity_id
_entity_poly.type
_entity_poly.pdbx_seq_one_letter_code
_entity_poly.pdbx_strand_id
1 'polypeptide(L)'
;AREELTITTPYFGPDDGLIQALMAAAGRGVKVTLIVPKLNDSTLVAWSSRSFYGDLMSAGVNIARFHGGLLHTKSLLIDKRIAIFGSVNFDQRSLRLNFEISLIVYNDEFCAKLETLLESYLAQSDMVDPVSWAKRPHWRVLLENAAHLTSPLL
;
A
#
# COMPACT_ATOMS: atom_id res chain seq x y z
N ALA A 1 -10.22 6.77 -9.03
CA ALA A 1 -9.63 5.97 -10.10
C ALA A 1 -10.73 5.29 -10.91
N ARG A 2 -10.52 5.21 -12.20
CA ARG A 2 -11.43 4.52 -13.15
C ARG A 2 -10.74 3.35 -13.82
N GLU A 3 -9.44 3.45 -14.06
CA GLU A 3 -8.62 2.46 -14.78
C GLU A 3 -7.56 1.84 -13.88
N GLU A 4 -6.70 2.66 -13.30
CA GLU A 4 -5.64 2.17 -12.43
C GLU A 4 -5.34 3.09 -11.26
N LEU A 5 -4.84 2.50 -10.17
CA LEU A 5 -4.39 3.18 -8.97
C LEU A 5 -3.13 2.49 -8.47
N THR A 6 -2.00 3.20 -8.48
CA THR A 6 -0.75 2.72 -7.89
C THR A 6 -0.40 3.54 -6.66
N ILE A 7 -0.12 2.85 -5.56
CA ILE A 7 0.12 3.43 -4.24
C ILE A 7 1.49 3.00 -3.75
N THR A 8 2.28 3.93 -3.20
CA THR A 8 3.47 3.61 -2.41
C THR A 8 3.33 4.14 -1.00
N THR A 9 3.72 3.35 -0.03
CA THR A 9 3.82 3.78 1.38
C THR A 9 4.82 2.91 2.13
N PRO A 10 5.70 3.49 2.97
CA PRO A 10 6.58 2.70 3.84
C PRO A 10 5.82 2.00 4.96
N TYR A 11 4.75 2.61 5.44
CA TYR A 11 3.91 2.08 6.52
C TYR A 11 2.48 1.97 6.04
N PHE A 12 1.93 0.77 6.19
CA PHE A 12 0.57 0.44 5.76
C PHE A 12 -0.20 -0.15 6.94
N GLY A 13 -1.01 0.67 7.56
CA GLY A 13 -1.89 0.35 8.68
C GLY A 13 -3.17 1.17 8.58
N PRO A 14 -3.91 1.02 7.47
CA PRO A 14 -5.06 1.88 7.17
C PRO A 14 -6.21 1.65 8.13
N ASP A 15 -7.13 2.60 8.14
CA ASP A 15 -8.43 2.42 8.76
C ASP A 15 -9.38 1.63 7.85
N ASP A 16 -10.52 1.21 8.41
CA ASP A 16 -11.53 0.44 7.67
C ASP A 16 -12.05 1.19 6.44
N GLY A 17 -12.16 2.52 6.52
CA GLY A 17 -12.65 3.35 5.41
C GLY A 17 -11.73 3.27 4.19
N LEU A 18 -10.42 3.34 4.40
CA LEU A 18 -9.45 3.24 3.32
C LEU A 18 -9.38 1.81 2.75
N ILE A 19 -9.43 0.79 3.60
CA ILE A 19 -9.51 -0.62 3.16
C ILE A 19 -10.71 -0.83 2.26
N GLN A 20 -11.90 -0.41 2.71
CA GLN A 20 -13.14 -0.53 1.93
C GLN A 20 -13.06 0.24 0.60
N ALA A 21 -12.46 1.43 0.60
CA ALA A 21 -12.29 2.21 -0.62
C ALA A 21 -11.38 1.51 -1.65
N LEU A 22 -10.28 0.89 -1.21
CA LEU A 22 -9.37 0.13 -2.08
C LEU A 22 -10.05 -1.14 -2.63
N MET A 23 -10.73 -1.89 -1.76
CA MET A 23 -11.48 -3.10 -2.16
C MET A 23 -12.60 -2.75 -3.13
N ALA A 24 -13.36 -1.69 -2.88
CA ALA A 24 -14.41 -1.22 -3.77
C ALA A 24 -13.87 -0.74 -5.12
N ALA A 25 -12.70 -0.11 -5.16
CA ALA A 25 -12.05 0.28 -6.41
C ALA A 25 -11.67 -0.96 -7.23
N ALA A 26 -11.00 -1.95 -6.61
CA ALA A 26 -10.65 -3.20 -7.27
C ALA A 26 -11.89 -3.98 -7.73
N GLY A 27 -12.94 -4.05 -6.90
CA GLY A 27 -14.21 -4.69 -7.24
C GLY A 27 -14.96 -4.03 -8.41
N ARG A 28 -14.71 -2.76 -8.69
CA ARG A 28 -15.20 -2.08 -9.91
C ARG A 28 -14.33 -2.30 -11.14
N GLY A 29 -13.27 -3.10 -11.05
CA GLY A 29 -12.36 -3.40 -12.15
C GLY A 29 -11.17 -2.43 -12.26
N VAL A 30 -10.96 -1.53 -11.31
CA VAL A 30 -9.76 -0.69 -11.26
C VAL A 30 -8.56 -1.57 -10.92
N LYS A 31 -7.49 -1.48 -11.70
CA LYS A 31 -6.21 -2.14 -11.40
C LYS A 31 -5.54 -1.44 -10.21
N VAL A 32 -5.78 -1.93 -9.01
CA VAL A 32 -5.17 -1.37 -7.79
C VAL A 32 -3.87 -2.11 -7.48
N THR A 33 -2.77 -1.36 -7.33
CA THR A 33 -1.45 -1.90 -6.95
C THR A 33 -0.91 -1.14 -5.75
N LEU A 34 -0.60 -1.88 -4.69
CA LEU A 34 0.02 -1.37 -3.47
C LEU A 34 1.49 -1.82 -3.42
N ILE A 35 2.41 -0.86 -3.40
CA ILE A 35 3.85 -1.09 -3.27
C ILE A 35 4.26 -0.75 -1.83
N VAL A 36 4.79 -1.74 -1.12
CA VAL A 36 5.23 -1.63 0.28
C VAL A 36 6.65 -2.19 0.42
N PRO A 37 7.42 -1.82 1.43
CA PRO A 37 8.74 -2.40 1.63
C PRO A 37 8.64 -3.90 1.97
N LYS A 38 9.54 -4.70 1.42
CA LYS A 38 9.70 -6.12 1.79
C LYS A 38 10.28 -6.26 3.19
N LEU A 39 11.21 -5.38 3.54
CA LEU A 39 11.80 -5.24 4.87
C LEU A 39 11.38 -3.89 5.43
N ASN A 40 10.82 -3.88 6.63
CA ASN A 40 10.45 -2.69 7.36
C ASN A 40 11.38 -2.54 8.56
N ASP A 41 11.66 -1.32 8.97
CA ASP A 41 12.45 -0.99 10.16
C ASP A 41 11.75 -1.41 11.46
N SER A 42 10.41 -1.51 11.44
CA SER A 42 9.60 -2.03 12.54
C SER A 42 8.97 -3.37 12.18
N THR A 43 9.35 -4.41 12.92
CA THR A 43 8.76 -5.76 12.78
C THR A 43 7.27 -5.77 13.08
N LEU A 44 6.83 -4.98 14.07
CA LEU A 44 5.44 -4.89 14.48
C LEU A 44 4.59 -4.25 13.38
N VAL A 45 5.07 -3.15 12.79
CA VAL A 45 4.42 -2.51 11.63
C VAL A 45 4.35 -3.46 10.44
N ALA A 46 5.43 -4.20 10.16
CA ALA A 46 5.44 -5.18 9.08
C ALA A 46 4.41 -6.29 9.28
N TRP A 47 4.21 -6.78 10.49
CA TRP A 47 3.20 -7.81 10.80
C TRP A 47 1.79 -7.24 10.73
N SER A 48 1.56 -6.07 11.32
CA SER A 48 0.26 -5.37 11.23
C SER A 48 -0.12 -5.13 9.77
N SER A 49 0.78 -4.61 8.94
CA SER A 49 0.56 -4.40 7.51
C SER A 49 0.14 -5.69 6.77
N ARG A 50 0.77 -6.83 7.10
CA ARG A 50 0.48 -8.12 6.47
C ARG A 50 -0.90 -8.68 6.80
N SER A 51 -1.50 -8.30 7.92
CA SER A 51 -2.85 -8.76 8.28
C SER A 51 -3.91 -8.34 7.28
N PHE A 52 -3.72 -7.19 6.61
CA PHE A 52 -4.65 -6.68 5.60
C PHE A 52 -4.51 -7.31 4.21
N TYR A 53 -3.37 -7.99 3.93
CA TYR A 53 -3.08 -8.44 2.56
C TYR A 53 -4.08 -9.48 2.05
N GLY A 54 -4.56 -10.37 2.94
CA GLY A 54 -5.53 -11.41 2.56
C GLY A 54 -6.81 -10.83 1.98
N ASP A 55 -7.40 -9.89 2.70
CA ASP A 55 -8.67 -9.26 2.32
C ASP A 55 -8.51 -8.41 1.06
N LEU A 56 -7.43 -7.61 0.99
CA LEU A 56 -7.12 -6.79 -0.18
C LEU A 56 -6.94 -7.63 -1.44
N MET A 57 -6.14 -8.70 -1.38
CA MET A 57 -5.91 -9.59 -2.53
C MET A 57 -7.18 -10.34 -2.92
N SER A 58 -8.02 -10.73 -1.96
CA SER A 58 -9.32 -11.38 -2.23
C SER A 58 -10.27 -10.44 -3.00
N ALA A 59 -10.14 -9.13 -2.81
CA ALA A 59 -10.87 -8.12 -3.55
C ALA A 59 -10.22 -7.74 -4.90
N GLY A 60 -9.06 -8.30 -5.25
CA GLY A 60 -8.36 -8.04 -6.51
C GLY A 60 -7.26 -6.98 -6.43
N VAL A 61 -6.86 -6.53 -5.25
CA VAL A 61 -5.73 -5.61 -5.07
C VAL A 61 -4.41 -6.38 -5.24
N ASN A 62 -3.51 -5.86 -6.06
CA ASN A 62 -2.16 -6.39 -6.24
C ASN A 62 -1.23 -5.83 -5.16
N ILE A 63 -0.43 -6.68 -4.53
CA ILE A 63 0.54 -6.27 -3.52
C ILE A 63 1.94 -6.59 -4.01
N ALA A 64 2.78 -5.57 -4.11
CA ALA A 64 4.18 -5.65 -4.52
C ALA A 64 5.08 -5.31 -3.34
N ARG A 65 6.02 -6.20 -2.98
CA ARG A 65 6.97 -6.01 -1.89
C ARG A 65 8.33 -5.62 -2.44
N PHE A 66 8.63 -4.34 -2.36
CA PHE A 66 9.86 -3.75 -2.86
C PHE A 66 11.07 -4.20 -2.04
N HIS A 67 12.16 -4.59 -2.74
CA HIS A 67 13.41 -5.05 -2.14
C HIS A 67 14.67 -4.33 -2.67
N GLY A 68 14.50 -3.32 -3.54
CA GLY A 68 15.59 -2.57 -4.16
C GLY A 68 16.23 -1.51 -3.26
N GLY A 69 15.99 -1.55 -1.95
CA GLY A 69 16.51 -0.58 -0.99
C GLY A 69 15.45 -0.07 -0.01
N LEU A 70 15.66 1.14 0.52
CA LEU A 70 14.69 1.80 1.40
C LEU A 70 13.55 2.40 0.59
N LEU A 71 12.34 1.88 0.77
CA LEU A 71 11.12 2.51 0.26
C LEU A 71 10.59 3.49 1.30
N HIS A 72 10.68 4.79 1.03
CA HIS A 72 10.12 5.82 1.92
C HIS A 72 9.18 6.80 1.21
N THR A 73 8.85 6.52 -0.05
CA THR A 73 7.92 7.29 -0.87
C THR A 73 6.49 7.08 -0.40
N LYS A 74 5.72 8.17 -0.31
CA LYS A 74 4.29 8.17 -0.05
C LYS A 74 3.63 8.84 -1.24
N SER A 75 3.07 8.05 -2.13
CA SER A 75 2.45 8.58 -3.35
C SER A 75 1.28 7.74 -3.84
N LEU A 76 0.38 8.39 -4.57
CA LEU A 76 -0.63 7.75 -5.38
C LEU A 76 -0.51 8.29 -6.80
N LEU A 77 -0.59 7.39 -7.77
CA LEU A 77 -0.81 7.74 -9.16
C LEU A 77 -2.17 7.17 -9.60
N ILE A 78 -3.05 8.06 -10.03
CA ILE A 78 -4.43 7.75 -10.38
C ILE A 78 -4.61 7.93 -11.88
N ASP A 79 -4.95 6.86 -12.59
CA ASP A 79 -5.25 6.84 -14.02
C ASP A 79 -4.16 7.52 -14.87
N LYS A 80 -2.90 7.53 -14.39
CA LYS A 80 -1.71 8.20 -14.98
C LYS A 80 -1.87 9.72 -15.19
N ARG A 81 -2.87 10.33 -14.56
CA ARG A 81 -3.28 11.73 -14.78
C ARG A 81 -3.26 12.60 -13.53
N ILE A 82 -3.36 11.98 -12.38
CA ILE A 82 -3.37 12.68 -11.09
C ILE A 82 -2.31 12.03 -10.20
N ALA A 83 -1.35 12.82 -9.77
CA ALA A 83 -0.35 12.40 -8.79
C ALA A 83 -0.66 13.05 -7.44
N ILE A 84 -0.63 12.26 -6.38
CA ILE A 84 -0.69 12.73 -4.99
C ILE A 84 0.57 12.24 -4.31
N PHE A 85 1.29 13.13 -3.67
CA PHE A 85 2.48 12.77 -2.90
C PHE A 85 2.71 13.74 -1.73
N GLY A 86 3.43 13.29 -0.72
CA GLY A 86 3.67 14.11 0.46
C GLY A 86 4.28 13.35 1.61
N SER A 87 3.97 13.79 2.83
CA SER A 87 4.45 13.17 4.06
C SER A 87 3.51 12.09 4.62
N VAL A 88 2.25 12.02 4.16
CA VAL A 88 1.20 11.14 4.68
C VAL A 88 1.48 9.67 4.36
N ASN A 89 1.72 8.85 5.38
CA ASN A 89 1.68 7.40 5.23
C ASN A 89 0.23 6.90 5.20
N PHE A 90 0.05 5.68 4.68
CA PHE A 90 -1.24 4.99 4.74
C PHE A 90 -1.41 4.25 6.07
N ASP A 91 -1.28 4.98 7.17
CA ASP A 91 -1.51 4.52 8.54
C ASP A 91 -2.44 5.46 9.30
N GLN A 92 -3.01 4.97 10.41
CA GLN A 92 -4.02 5.72 11.17
C GLN A 92 -3.44 6.99 11.81
N ARG A 93 -2.16 6.98 12.22
CA ARG A 93 -1.52 8.17 12.81
C ARG A 93 -1.37 9.28 11.79
N SER A 94 -0.82 8.96 10.60
CA SER A 94 -0.67 9.94 9.53
C SER A 94 -2.00 10.47 9.02
N LEU A 95 -3.03 9.62 8.96
CA LEU A 95 -4.33 10.00 8.44
C LEU A 95 -5.20 10.79 9.43
N ARG A 96 -4.98 10.64 10.75
CA ARG A 96 -5.90 11.19 11.78
C ARG A 96 -5.27 12.05 12.85
N LEU A 97 -3.98 11.85 13.13
CA LEU A 97 -3.35 12.45 14.31
C LEU A 97 -2.21 13.41 13.96
N ASN A 98 -1.42 13.10 12.95
CA ASN A 98 -0.27 13.91 12.57
C ASN A 98 -0.68 15.13 11.75
N PHE A 99 0.13 16.19 11.83
CA PHE A 99 0.09 17.28 10.86
C PHE A 99 0.93 16.87 9.65
N GLU A 100 0.26 16.62 8.54
CA GLU A 100 0.88 16.12 7.32
C GLU A 100 0.57 17.05 6.14
N ILE A 101 1.40 16.98 5.12
CA ILE A 101 1.19 17.75 3.89
C ILE A 101 1.12 16.81 2.68
N SER A 102 0.16 17.04 1.81
CA SER A 102 0.05 16.35 0.53
C SER A 102 -0.14 17.36 -0.60
N LEU A 103 0.52 17.09 -1.72
CA LEU A 103 0.38 17.84 -2.95
C LEU A 103 -0.41 16.99 -3.94
N ILE A 104 -1.38 17.63 -4.60
CA ILE A 104 -2.14 17.03 -5.70
C ILE A 104 -1.70 17.72 -6.98
N VAL A 105 -1.20 16.96 -7.94
CA VAL A 105 -0.64 17.46 -9.19
C VAL A 105 -1.44 16.92 -10.37
N TYR A 106 -1.92 17.84 -11.21
CA TYR A 106 -2.65 17.58 -12.46
C TYR A 106 -1.76 17.96 -13.65
N ASN A 107 -0.62 17.30 -13.78
CA ASN A 107 0.33 17.60 -14.85
C ASN A 107 0.82 16.30 -15.48
N ASP A 108 0.62 16.14 -16.78
CA ASP A 108 0.90 14.90 -17.49
C ASP A 108 2.40 14.55 -17.48
N GLU A 109 3.29 15.53 -17.59
CA GLU A 109 4.75 15.31 -17.54
C GLU A 109 5.19 14.82 -16.16
N PHE A 110 4.65 15.42 -15.10
CA PHE A 110 4.93 14.99 -13.74
C PHE A 110 4.39 13.57 -13.48
N CYS A 111 3.15 13.28 -13.91
CA CYS A 111 2.56 11.97 -13.79
C CYS A 111 3.38 10.89 -14.53
N ALA A 112 3.87 11.19 -15.73
CA ALA A 112 4.73 10.28 -16.49
C ALA A 112 6.07 10.00 -15.77
N LYS A 113 6.68 11.02 -15.14
CA LYS A 113 7.89 10.84 -14.33
C LYS A 113 7.62 9.99 -13.09
N LEU A 114 6.50 10.24 -12.41
CA LEU A 114 6.09 9.41 -11.27
C LEU A 114 5.80 7.98 -11.71
N GLU A 115 5.10 7.76 -12.84
CA GLU A 115 4.86 6.44 -13.41
C GLU A 115 6.17 5.67 -13.62
N THR A 116 7.15 6.31 -14.29
CA THR A 116 8.48 5.70 -14.51
C THR A 116 9.16 5.29 -13.20
N LEU A 117 9.06 6.11 -12.15
CA LEU A 117 9.58 5.79 -10.83
C LEU A 117 8.84 4.57 -10.23
N LEU A 118 7.51 4.56 -10.30
CA LEU A 118 6.69 3.46 -9.77
C LEU A 118 6.95 2.14 -10.52
N GLU A 119 7.14 2.18 -11.82
CA GLU A 119 7.55 1.03 -12.63
C GLU A 119 8.92 0.50 -12.21
N SER A 120 9.88 1.39 -11.90
CA SER A 120 11.19 1.00 -11.38
C SER A 120 11.10 0.31 -10.03
N TYR A 121 10.15 0.72 -9.18
CA TYR A 121 9.87 0.04 -7.91
C TYR A 121 9.24 -1.34 -8.15
N LEU A 122 8.28 -1.44 -9.06
CA LEU A 122 7.63 -2.71 -9.42
C LEU A 122 8.64 -3.72 -9.99
N ALA A 123 9.57 -3.27 -10.85
CA ALA A 123 10.62 -4.10 -11.41
C ALA A 123 11.57 -4.68 -10.33
N GLN A 124 11.63 -4.04 -9.15
CA GLN A 124 12.42 -4.46 -7.99
C GLN A 124 11.52 -4.95 -6.84
N SER A 125 10.35 -5.48 -7.16
CA SER A 125 9.39 -5.98 -6.17
C SER A 125 9.02 -7.44 -6.42
N ASP A 126 8.77 -8.16 -5.33
CA ASP A 126 8.14 -9.47 -5.39
C ASP A 126 6.61 -9.28 -5.31
N MET A 127 5.91 -9.70 -6.33
CA MET A 127 4.43 -9.76 -6.27
C MET A 127 4.00 -10.84 -5.27
N VAL A 128 3.08 -10.48 -4.38
CA VAL A 128 2.53 -11.46 -3.43
C VAL A 128 1.53 -12.34 -4.18
N ASP A 129 1.82 -13.64 -4.22
CA ASP A 129 0.90 -14.63 -4.80
C ASP A 129 -0.20 -15.00 -3.78
N PRO A 130 -1.49 -14.75 -4.10
CA PRO A 130 -2.61 -15.04 -3.20
C PRO A 130 -2.68 -16.50 -2.76
N VAL A 131 -2.34 -17.45 -3.66
CA VAL A 131 -2.42 -18.89 -3.38
C VAL A 131 -1.37 -19.31 -2.36
N SER A 132 -0.13 -18.86 -2.55
CA SER A 132 0.96 -19.11 -1.61
C SER A 132 0.72 -18.37 -0.28
N TRP A 133 0.14 -17.17 -0.34
CA TRP A 133 -0.20 -16.40 0.84
C TRP A 133 -1.23 -17.10 1.72
N ALA A 134 -2.26 -17.70 1.13
CA ALA A 134 -3.29 -18.45 1.87
C ALA A 134 -2.75 -19.72 2.56
N LYS A 135 -1.64 -20.28 2.06
CA LYS A 135 -1.01 -21.50 2.62
C LYS A 135 -0.03 -21.23 3.76
N ARG A 136 0.14 -19.94 4.18
CA ARG A 136 1.08 -19.63 5.26
C ARG A 136 0.66 -20.27 6.60
N PRO A 137 1.64 -20.60 7.47
CA PRO A 137 1.35 -21.26 8.75
C PRO A 137 0.41 -20.42 9.63
N HIS A 138 -0.55 -21.08 10.29
CA HIS A 138 -1.57 -20.44 11.15
C HIS A 138 -0.97 -19.57 12.28
N TRP A 139 0.18 -19.98 12.84
CA TRP A 139 0.84 -19.20 13.88
C TRP A 139 1.30 -17.81 13.38
N ARG A 140 1.69 -17.70 12.09
CA ARG A 140 2.01 -16.39 11.48
C ARG A 140 0.77 -15.52 11.36
N VAL A 141 -0.34 -16.10 10.94
CA VAL A 141 -1.63 -15.39 10.87
C VAL A 141 -2.05 -14.88 12.25
N LEU A 142 -1.86 -15.67 13.30
CA LEU A 142 -2.14 -15.25 14.68
C LEU A 142 -1.25 -14.06 15.11
N LEU A 143 0.04 -14.10 14.80
CA LEU A 143 0.95 -12.99 15.12
C LEU A 143 0.62 -11.72 14.33
N GLU A 144 0.29 -11.83 13.05
CA GLU A 144 -0.13 -10.72 12.20
C GLU A 144 -1.43 -10.09 12.74
N ASN A 145 -2.42 -10.90 13.12
CA ASN A 145 -3.67 -10.44 13.72
C ASN A 145 -3.46 -9.81 15.12
N ALA A 146 -2.56 -10.38 15.93
CA ALA A 146 -2.21 -9.77 17.21
C ALA A 146 -1.52 -8.41 17.02
N ALA A 147 -0.62 -8.30 16.04
CA ALA A 147 0.01 -7.02 15.67
C ALA A 147 -1.02 -6.02 15.12
N HIS A 148 -2.05 -6.48 14.40
CA HIS A 148 -3.13 -5.63 13.91
C HIS A 148 -3.87 -4.90 15.05
N LEU A 149 -4.06 -5.53 16.21
CA LEU A 149 -4.70 -4.88 17.37
C LEU A 149 -3.93 -3.65 17.87
N THR A 150 -2.64 -3.55 17.56
CA THR A 150 -1.81 -2.39 17.89
C THR A 150 -1.77 -1.33 16.77
N SER A 151 -2.38 -1.62 15.61
CA SER A 151 -2.38 -0.72 14.44
C SER A 151 -2.82 0.72 14.74
N PRO A 152 -3.81 0.97 15.62
CA PRO A 152 -4.19 2.36 15.98
C PRO A 152 -3.11 3.14 16.73
N LEU A 153 -2.08 2.47 17.25
CA LEU A 153 -0.98 3.05 18.02
C LEU A 153 0.32 3.18 17.22
N LEU A 154 0.36 2.60 16.00
CA LEU A 154 1.55 2.52 15.14
C LEU A 154 1.66 3.66 14.15
#